data_67d27464780eb96c84b61be1eec6f414
#
_entry.id   67d27464780eb96c84b61be1eec6f414
#
_cell.length_a   1.000
_cell.length_b   1.000
_cell.length_c   1.000
_cell.angle_alpha   90.00
_cell.angle_beta   90.00
_cell.angle_gamma   90.00
#
_symmetry.space_group_name_H-M   'P 1'
#
loop_
_entity.id
_entity.type
_entity.pdbx_description
1 polymer ?
#
loop_
_entity_poly.entity_id
_entity_poly.type
_entity_poly.pdbx_seq_one_letter_code
_entity_poly.pdbx_strand_id
1 'polypeptide(L)'
;YMRHGETDWNVAGRLQGRRDVSLNARGRAQGTRCGEILRDLLARDGSDAAALDYVSSPLQRASATMELVRPALGLPAGGYRTEPRLAEIAFGDWEGFTIAQLHARDPQRIAQREHDKWHFLPPGGESYEMVSVRMRDWYERLDRDTVATAHGGTARGLMAVLGIAKPAAAPLIDIDQGVVYVFAGGKLSRYA
;
A
#
# COMPACT_ATOMS: atom_id res chain seq x y z
N TYR A 1 8.81 -1.22 2.06
CA TYR A 1 7.42 -0.87 1.71
C TYR A 1 6.53 -0.93 2.95
N MET A 2 5.69 0.07 3.13
CA MET A 2 4.72 0.14 4.23
C MET A 2 3.35 0.50 3.69
N ARG A 3 2.33 -0.24 4.10
CA ARG A 3 0.95 0.19 3.91
C ARG A 3 0.68 1.37 4.85
N HIS A 4 -0.08 2.37 4.39
CA HIS A 4 -0.52 3.48 5.24
C HIS A 4 -1.16 2.98 6.54
N GLY A 5 -1.05 3.75 7.61
CA GLY A 5 -1.69 3.45 8.89
C GLY A 5 -3.23 3.42 8.80
N GLU A 6 -3.88 2.95 9.85
CA GLU A 6 -5.33 2.78 9.92
C GLU A 6 -6.08 4.12 9.73
N THR A 7 -7.20 4.03 9.03
CA THR A 7 -8.21 5.09 8.88
C THR A 7 -9.54 4.61 9.43
N ASP A 8 -10.48 5.52 9.73
CA ASP A 8 -11.83 5.13 10.16
C ASP A 8 -12.58 4.33 9.09
N TRP A 9 -12.25 4.50 7.81
CA TRP A 9 -12.81 3.67 6.75
C TRP A 9 -12.25 2.24 6.74
N ASN A 10 -11.03 2.02 7.21
CA ASN A 10 -10.54 0.66 7.45
C ASN A 10 -11.33 -0.01 8.56
N VAL A 11 -11.57 0.67 9.68
CA VAL A 11 -12.37 0.17 10.79
C VAL A 11 -13.80 -0.16 10.36
N ALA A 12 -14.40 0.71 9.53
CA ALA A 12 -15.75 0.51 8.99
C ALA A 12 -15.82 -0.51 7.83
N GLY A 13 -14.70 -1.09 7.38
CA GLY A 13 -14.66 -2.03 6.26
C GLY A 13 -15.05 -1.42 4.90
N ARG A 14 -14.87 -0.10 4.74
CA ARG A 14 -15.22 0.61 3.49
C ARG A 14 -14.07 0.58 2.49
N LEU A 15 -14.39 0.37 1.23
CA LEU A 15 -13.46 0.50 0.12
C LEU A 15 -13.06 1.97 -0.03
N GLN A 16 -11.76 2.27 0.16
CA GLN A 16 -11.28 3.65 0.11
C GLN A 16 -10.93 4.10 -1.30
N GLY A 17 -10.25 3.23 -2.06
CA GLY A 17 -9.76 3.56 -3.40
C GLY A 17 -8.97 4.86 -3.42
N ARG A 18 -9.38 5.79 -4.29
CA ARG A 18 -8.77 7.11 -4.48
C ARG A 18 -9.32 8.18 -3.55
N ARG A 19 -10.33 7.88 -2.72
CA ARG A 19 -10.85 8.82 -1.72
C ARG A 19 -9.78 9.14 -0.70
N ASP A 20 -9.67 10.42 -0.38
CA ASP A 20 -8.67 10.92 0.56
C ASP A 20 -9.25 10.92 1.97
N VAL A 21 -8.85 9.91 2.75
CA VAL A 21 -9.28 9.68 4.14
C VAL A 21 -8.05 9.75 5.02
N SER A 22 -8.12 10.55 6.09
CA SER A 22 -7.01 10.77 7.02
C SER A 22 -6.76 9.55 7.91
N LEU A 23 -5.54 9.45 8.44
CA LEU A 23 -5.20 8.49 9.50
C LEU A 23 -5.99 8.78 10.77
N ASN A 24 -6.48 7.73 11.43
CA ASN A 24 -6.98 7.83 12.81
C ASN A 24 -5.81 7.76 13.82
N ALA A 25 -6.11 7.80 15.12
CA ALA A 25 -5.08 7.80 16.17
C ALA A 25 -4.21 6.54 16.12
N ARG A 26 -4.83 5.36 15.88
CA ARG A 26 -4.12 4.08 15.73
C ARG A 26 -3.23 4.08 14.49
N GLY A 27 -3.72 4.60 13.37
CA GLY A 27 -2.93 4.70 12.14
C GLY A 27 -1.69 5.58 12.30
N ARG A 28 -1.79 6.66 13.05
CA ARG A 28 -0.62 7.49 13.38
C ARG A 28 0.41 6.73 14.24
N ALA A 29 -0.04 6.02 15.27
CA ALA A 29 0.85 5.17 16.07
C ALA A 29 1.52 4.07 15.24
N GLN A 30 0.78 3.46 14.30
CA GLN A 30 1.32 2.47 13.36
C GLN A 30 2.39 3.08 12.44
N GLY A 31 2.19 4.32 11.95
CA GLY A 31 3.20 5.03 11.16
C GLY A 31 4.51 5.26 11.93
N THR A 32 4.42 5.75 13.18
CA THR A 32 5.59 5.91 14.07
C THR A 32 6.29 4.57 14.31
N ARG A 33 5.52 3.52 14.61
CA ARG A 33 6.05 2.15 14.81
C ARG A 33 6.80 1.63 13.59
N CYS A 34 6.27 1.85 12.37
CA CYS A 34 6.98 1.49 11.13
C CYS A 34 8.34 2.19 11.02
N GLY A 35 8.42 3.45 11.43
CA GLY A 35 9.69 4.20 11.46
C GLY A 35 10.70 3.60 12.43
N GLU A 36 10.26 3.21 13.64
CA GLU A 36 11.11 2.53 14.63
C GLU A 36 11.63 1.18 14.10
N ILE A 37 10.74 0.35 13.54
CA ILE A 37 11.12 -0.93 12.93
C ILE A 37 12.16 -0.72 11.83
N LEU A 38 11.92 0.25 10.93
CA LEU A 38 12.85 0.53 9.85
C LEU A 38 14.20 1.01 10.36
N ARG A 39 14.22 1.89 11.38
CA ARG A 39 15.46 2.33 12.05
C ARG A 39 16.26 1.14 12.55
N ASP A 40 15.61 0.22 13.26
CA ASP A 40 16.28 -0.93 13.86
C ASP A 40 16.81 -1.91 12.78
N LEU A 41 16.06 -2.06 11.67
CA LEU A 41 16.52 -2.82 10.49
C LEU A 41 17.77 -2.20 9.86
N LEU A 42 17.75 -0.89 9.61
CA LEU A 42 18.88 -0.18 9.00
C LEU A 42 20.12 -0.22 9.90
N ALA A 43 19.93 -0.03 11.22
CA ALA A 43 21.02 -0.14 12.19
C ALA A 43 21.65 -1.54 12.21
N ARG A 44 20.82 -2.59 12.17
CA ARG A 44 21.28 -3.98 12.09
C ARG A 44 22.11 -4.26 10.83
N ASP A 45 21.65 -3.71 9.71
CA ASP A 45 22.26 -3.95 8.39
C ASP A 45 23.39 -2.97 8.07
N GLY A 46 23.70 -2.02 8.99
CA GLY A 46 24.73 -1.00 8.80
C GLY A 46 24.43 0.01 7.70
N SER A 47 23.14 0.19 7.37
CA SER A 47 22.69 1.04 6.27
C SER A 47 22.41 2.47 6.76
N ASP A 48 22.83 3.47 5.97
CA ASP A 48 22.53 4.88 6.25
C ASP A 48 21.13 5.25 5.73
N ALA A 49 20.24 5.67 6.65
CA ALA A 49 18.90 6.13 6.30
C ALA A 49 18.92 7.32 5.31
N ALA A 50 19.93 8.19 5.38
CA ALA A 50 20.02 9.35 4.49
C ALA A 50 20.40 8.97 3.04
N ALA A 51 20.96 7.78 2.81
CA ALA A 51 21.34 7.29 1.49
C ALA A 51 20.16 6.69 0.70
N LEU A 52 19.02 6.41 1.36
CA LEU A 52 17.85 5.80 0.74
C LEU A 52 16.98 6.81 -0.02
N ASP A 53 16.30 6.35 -1.04
CA ASP A 53 15.22 7.12 -1.67
C ASP A 53 13.92 6.96 -0.87
N TYR A 54 13.17 8.06 -0.71
CA TYR A 54 11.89 8.06 0.01
C TYR A 54 10.77 8.50 -0.91
N VAL A 55 9.74 7.67 -1.04
CA VAL A 55 8.62 7.92 -1.94
C VAL A 55 7.29 7.59 -1.28
N SER A 56 6.28 8.43 -1.52
CA SER A 56 4.92 8.20 -1.03
C SER A 56 3.91 8.23 -2.15
N SER A 57 2.84 7.43 -2.00
CA SER A 57 1.59 7.66 -2.72
C SER A 57 1.11 9.11 -2.51
N PRO A 58 0.43 9.72 -3.50
CA PRO A 58 -0.14 11.07 -3.36
C PRO A 58 -1.29 11.17 -2.35
N LEU A 59 -1.87 10.04 -1.90
CA LEU A 59 -3.01 10.05 -1.00
C LEU A 59 -2.56 10.38 0.44
N GLN A 60 -3.30 11.30 1.10
CA GLN A 60 -2.96 11.88 2.40
C GLN A 60 -2.61 10.83 3.47
N ARG A 61 -3.32 9.72 3.56
CA ARG A 61 -3.03 8.65 4.51
C ARG A 61 -1.64 8.03 4.33
N ALA A 62 -1.13 7.96 3.09
CA ALA A 62 0.19 7.42 2.81
C ALA A 62 1.29 8.47 3.05
N SER A 63 1.09 9.72 2.62
CA SER A 63 2.03 10.81 2.88
C SER A 63 2.15 11.09 4.38
N ALA A 64 1.05 11.13 5.11
CA ALA A 64 1.07 11.27 6.57
C ALA A 64 1.79 10.09 7.27
N THR A 65 1.71 8.86 6.71
CA THR A 65 2.50 7.73 7.22
C THR A 65 3.99 7.95 6.98
N MET A 66 4.40 8.43 5.80
CA MET A 66 5.81 8.76 5.51
C MET A 66 6.35 9.84 6.45
N GLU A 67 5.55 10.86 6.72
CA GLU A 67 5.89 11.96 7.62
C GLU A 67 6.06 11.53 9.09
N LEU A 68 5.49 10.39 9.48
CA LEU A 68 5.70 9.76 10.79
C LEU A 68 6.90 8.80 10.79
N VAL A 69 7.19 8.14 9.67
CA VAL A 69 8.33 7.23 9.51
C VAL A 69 9.66 7.98 9.55
N ARG A 70 9.81 9.05 8.79
CA ARG A 70 11.10 9.76 8.60
C ARG A 70 11.70 10.34 9.89
N PRO A 71 10.95 10.98 10.81
CA PRO A 71 11.51 11.47 12.07
C PRO A 71 12.12 10.38 12.95
N ALA A 72 11.57 9.16 12.93
CA ALA A 72 12.12 8.03 13.67
C ALA A 72 13.52 7.61 13.15
N LEU A 73 13.84 7.98 11.91
CA LEU A 73 15.15 7.77 11.26
C LEU A 73 16.11 8.96 11.44
N GLY A 74 15.73 10.00 12.20
CA GLY A 74 16.51 11.24 12.34
C GLY A 74 16.42 12.17 11.13
N LEU A 75 15.45 11.96 10.23
CA LEU A 75 15.26 12.76 9.02
C LEU A 75 14.11 13.75 9.18
N PRO A 76 14.13 14.91 8.49
CA PRO A 76 12.96 15.79 8.43
C PRO A 76 11.72 15.05 7.94
N ALA A 77 10.54 15.38 8.48
CA ALA A 77 9.26 14.75 8.09
C ALA A 77 8.99 14.85 6.58
N GLY A 78 9.24 16.03 5.99
CA GLY A 78 9.24 16.23 4.53
C GLY A 78 10.53 15.74 3.87
N GLY A 79 10.71 16.08 2.58
CA GLY A 79 11.93 15.71 1.82
C GLY A 79 11.83 14.31 1.19
N TYR A 80 10.62 13.85 0.90
CA TYR A 80 10.32 12.69 0.07
C TYR A 80 9.60 13.13 -1.21
N ARG A 81 9.64 12.30 -2.24
CA ARG A 81 8.90 12.56 -3.49
C ARG A 81 7.55 11.87 -3.49
N THR A 82 6.62 12.44 -4.22
CA THR A 82 5.30 11.82 -4.47
C THR A 82 5.32 11.03 -5.78
N GLU A 83 4.74 9.84 -5.77
CA GLU A 83 4.68 8.93 -6.91
C GLU A 83 3.24 8.54 -7.23
N PRO A 84 2.65 9.05 -8.32
CA PRO A 84 1.26 8.76 -8.70
C PRO A 84 0.97 7.27 -8.92
N ARG A 85 1.95 6.49 -9.39
CA ARG A 85 1.81 5.05 -9.61
C ARG A 85 1.63 4.25 -8.30
N LEU A 86 1.99 4.83 -7.17
CA LEU A 86 1.75 4.25 -5.84
C LEU A 86 0.34 4.51 -5.29
N ALA A 87 -0.51 5.30 -5.97
CA ALA A 87 -1.88 5.52 -5.52
C ALA A 87 -2.67 4.20 -5.43
N GLU A 88 -3.61 4.10 -4.46
CA GLU A 88 -4.39 2.86 -4.25
C GLU A 88 -5.16 2.45 -5.50
N ILE A 89 -5.51 1.18 -5.62
CA ILE A 89 -6.45 0.68 -6.62
C ILE A 89 -7.73 1.51 -6.57
N ALA A 90 -8.17 2.04 -7.71
CA ALA A 90 -9.42 2.76 -7.79
C ALA A 90 -10.59 1.76 -7.74
N PHE A 91 -11.54 1.98 -6.84
CA PHE A 91 -12.76 1.21 -6.80
C PHE A 91 -13.94 1.91 -7.50
N GLY A 92 -13.71 3.14 -8.00
CA GLY A 92 -14.70 3.90 -8.76
C GLY A 92 -16.00 4.09 -7.97
N ASP A 93 -17.13 3.70 -8.56
CA ASP A 93 -18.46 3.85 -7.95
C ASP A 93 -18.67 3.03 -6.66
N TRP A 94 -17.72 2.16 -6.33
CA TRP A 94 -17.76 1.35 -5.12
C TRP A 94 -17.06 2.00 -3.92
N GLU A 95 -16.38 3.11 -4.13
CA GLU A 95 -15.68 3.83 -3.06
C GLU A 95 -16.66 4.36 -2.01
N GLY A 96 -16.33 4.13 -0.73
CA GLY A 96 -17.15 4.48 0.43
C GLY A 96 -18.14 3.40 0.85
N PHE A 97 -18.40 2.38 0.03
CA PHE A 97 -19.27 1.25 0.40
C PHE A 97 -18.48 0.11 1.05
N THR A 98 -19.14 -0.64 1.92
CA THR A 98 -18.65 -1.94 2.37
C THR A 98 -19.02 -3.03 1.35
N ILE A 99 -18.33 -4.17 1.38
CA ILE A 99 -18.69 -5.31 0.51
C ILE A 99 -20.12 -5.81 0.79
N ALA A 100 -20.57 -5.78 2.05
CA ALA A 100 -21.94 -6.16 2.40
C ALA A 100 -22.98 -5.21 1.77
N GLN A 101 -22.73 -3.89 1.76
CA GLN A 101 -23.59 -2.93 1.09
C GLN A 101 -23.60 -3.13 -0.44
N LEU A 102 -22.44 -3.43 -1.02
CA LEU A 102 -22.34 -3.71 -2.45
C LEU A 102 -23.03 -5.02 -2.81
N HIS A 103 -22.93 -6.05 -1.97
CA HIS A 103 -23.64 -7.30 -2.17
C HIS A 103 -25.17 -7.11 -2.20
N ALA A 104 -25.70 -6.25 -1.32
CA ALA A 104 -27.13 -5.90 -1.32
C ALA A 104 -27.54 -5.08 -2.56
N ARG A 105 -26.63 -4.21 -3.06
CA ARG A 105 -26.91 -3.27 -4.17
C ARG A 105 -26.71 -3.90 -5.55
N ASP A 106 -25.66 -4.71 -5.71
CA ASP A 106 -25.26 -5.30 -7.00
C ASP A 106 -24.62 -6.69 -6.78
N PRO A 107 -25.45 -7.70 -6.41
CA PRO A 107 -24.95 -9.04 -6.09
C PRO A 107 -24.27 -9.72 -7.28
N GLN A 108 -24.70 -9.40 -8.51
CA GLN A 108 -24.12 -10.02 -9.70
C GLN A 108 -22.66 -9.59 -9.91
N ARG A 109 -22.36 -8.29 -9.78
CA ARG A 109 -20.98 -7.80 -9.90
C ARG A 109 -20.10 -8.26 -8.75
N ILE A 110 -20.65 -8.37 -7.54
CA ILE A 110 -19.89 -8.94 -6.42
C ILE A 110 -19.55 -10.41 -6.69
N ALA A 111 -20.49 -11.21 -7.21
CA ALA A 111 -20.20 -12.59 -7.60
C ALA A 111 -19.13 -12.70 -8.69
N GLN A 112 -19.16 -11.82 -9.69
CA GLN A 112 -18.10 -11.74 -10.71
C GLN A 112 -16.72 -11.41 -10.09
N ARG A 113 -16.68 -10.44 -9.17
CA ARG A 113 -15.45 -10.09 -8.45
C ARG A 113 -14.94 -11.24 -7.58
N GLU A 114 -15.80 -11.96 -6.91
CA GLU A 114 -15.41 -13.11 -6.08
C GLU A 114 -14.90 -14.28 -6.92
N HIS A 115 -15.43 -14.46 -8.12
CA HIS A 115 -14.97 -15.46 -9.08
C HIS A 115 -13.56 -15.13 -9.61
N ASP A 116 -13.30 -13.86 -9.96
CA ASP A 116 -12.01 -13.41 -10.50
C ASP A 116 -11.66 -12.00 -10.02
N LYS A 117 -11.06 -11.91 -8.85
CA LYS A 117 -10.63 -10.61 -8.29
C LYS A 117 -9.52 -9.95 -9.09
N TRP A 118 -8.71 -10.72 -9.80
CA TRP A 118 -7.56 -10.19 -10.52
C TRP A 118 -7.95 -9.34 -11.72
N HIS A 119 -8.85 -9.85 -12.55
CA HIS A 119 -9.29 -9.16 -13.77
C HIS A 119 -10.57 -8.33 -13.56
N PHE A 120 -11.25 -8.51 -12.43
CA PHE A 120 -12.49 -7.78 -12.17
C PHE A 120 -12.26 -6.27 -12.19
N LEU A 121 -13.05 -5.56 -12.99
CA LEU A 121 -13.04 -4.12 -13.15
C LEU A 121 -14.30 -3.52 -12.50
N PRO A 122 -14.20 -2.85 -11.33
CA PRO A 122 -15.32 -2.12 -10.77
C PRO A 122 -15.69 -0.93 -11.67
N PRO A 123 -16.98 -0.52 -11.72
CA PRO A 123 -17.42 0.60 -12.54
C PRO A 123 -16.61 1.87 -12.23
N GLY A 124 -15.93 2.41 -13.25
CA GLY A 124 -15.08 3.59 -13.10
C GLY A 124 -13.78 3.36 -12.29
N GLY A 125 -13.41 2.10 -12.04
CA GLY A 125 -12.25 1.75 -11.23
C GLY A 125 -11.09 1.12 -11.99
N GLU A 126 -10.24 0.38 -11.28
CA GLU A 126 -9.10 -0.40 -11.78
C GLU A 126 -9.23 -1.89 -11.41
N SER A 127 -8.75 -2.78 -12.26
CA SER A 127 -8.47 -4.17 -11.89
C SER A 127 -7.09 -4.31 -11.21
N TYR A 128 -6.84 -5.42 -10.50
CA TYR A 128 -5.50 -5.72 -9.99
C TYR A 128 -4.47 -5.90 -11.10
N GLU A 129 -4.88 -6.40 -12.26
CA GLU A 129 -4.02 -6.47 -13.45
C GLU A 129 -3.52 -5.08 -13.85
N MET A 130 -4.41 -4.08 -13.97
CA MET A 130 -4.04 -2.68 -14.27
C MET A 130 -3.10 -2.12 -13.20
N VAL A 131 -3.36 -2.38 -11.92
CA VAL A 131 -2.46 -1.99 -10.83
C VAL A 131 -1.08 -2.63 -11.01
N SER A 132 -1.01 -3.91 -11.37
CA SER A 132 0.27 -4.60 -11.56
C SER A 132 1.09 -4.00 -12.70
N VAL A 133 0.46 -3.56 -13.79
CA VAL A 133 1.16 -2.88 -14.91
C VAL A 133 1.85 -1.61 -14.42
N ARG A 134 1.13 -0.71 -13.71
CA ARG A 134 1.74 0.52 -13.20
C ARG A 134 2.75 0.29 -12.09
N MET A 135 2.59 -0.78 -11.28
CA MET A 135 3.58 -1.16 -10.27
C MET A 135 4.85 -1.71 -10.88
N ARG A 136 4.75 -2.46 -11.99
CA ARG A 136 5.91 -2.91 -12.79
C ARG A 136 6.69 -1.71 -13.33
N ASP A 137 6.00 -0.77 -14.00
CA ASP A 137 6.64 0.43 -14.55
C ASP A 137 7.31 1.29 -13.47
N TRP A 138 6.74 1.36 -12.27
CA TRP A 138 7.37 2.03 -11.14
C TRP A 138 8.62 1.28 -10.67
N TYR A 139 8.49 -0.03 -10.41
CA TYR A 139 9.55 -0.84 -9.81
C TYR A 139 10.78 -0.97 -10.71
N GLU A 140 10.58 -1.17 -12.00
CA GLU A 140 11.67 -1.32 -12.98
C GLU A 140 12.49 -0.03 -13.19
N ARG A 141 11.98 1.12 -12.73
CA ARG A 141 12.69 2.42 -12.78
C ARG A 141 13.43 2.75 -11.49
N LEU A 142 13.38 1.91 -10.48
CA LEU A 142 14.15 2.12 -9.27
C LEU A 142 15.63 1.83 -9.54
N ASP A 143 16.47 2.81 -9.20
CA ASP A 143 17.93 2.75 -9.39
C ASP A 143 18.69 2.60 -8.06
N ARG A 144 17.97 2.60 -6.93
CA ARG A 144 18.52 2.50 -5.58
C ARG A 144 17.50 1.93 -4.60
N ASP A 145 17.98 1.58 -3.40
CA ASP A 145 17.10 1.16 -2.31
C ASP A 145 16.10 2.25 -1.95
N THR A 146 14.84 1.89 -1.94
CA THR A 146 13.72 2.83 -1.85
C THR A 146 12.77 2.46 -0.72
N VAL A 147 12.47 3.43 0.14
CA VAL A 147 11.43 3.36 1.16
C VAL A 147 10.13 3.92 0.60
N ALA A 148 9.10 3.09 0.53
CA ALA A 148 7.81 3.48 -0.03
C ALA A 148 6.68 3.37 1.00
N THR A 149 5.84 4.40 1.10
CA THR A 149 4.56 4.35 1.79
C THR A 149 3.42 4.38 0.78
N ALA A 150 2.58 3.35 0.80
CA ALA A 150 1.50 3.22 -0.17
C ALA A 150 0.33 2.38 0.39
N HIS A 151 -0.22 1.41 -0.34
CA HIS A 151 -1.51 0.81 -0.04
C HIS A 151 -1.50 -0.71 -0.20
N GLY A 152 -2.60 -1.35 0.25
CA GLY A 152 -2.76 -2.80 0.14
C GLY A 152 -2.89 -3.28 -1.30
N GLY A 153 -3.63 -2.56 -2.15
CA GLY A 153 -3.80 -2.93 -3.56
C GLY A 153 -2.48 -2.87 -4.33
N THR A 154 -1.70 -1.80 -4.13
CA THR A 154 -0.38 -1.65 -4.77
C THR A 154 0.64 -2.66 -4.27
N ALA A 155 0.64 -3.02 -2.97
CA ALA A 155 1.49 -4.10 -2.45
C ALA A 155 1.19 -5.44 -3.13
N ARG A 156 -0.10 -5.80 -3.29
CA ARG A 156 -0.55 -7.02 -3.96
C ARG A 156 -0.14 -7.03 -5.44
N GLY A 157 -0.31 -5.89 -6.12
CA GLY A 157 0.18 -5.73 -7.50
C GLY A 157 1.68 -5.95 -7.61
N LEU A 158 2.46 -5.37 -6.69
CA LEU A 158 3.93 -5.54 -6.65
C LEU A 158 4.33 -6.98 -6.36
N MET A 159 3.65 -7.68 -5.44
CA MET A 159 3.90 -9.10 -5.17
C MET A 159 3.70 -9.98 -6.41
N ALA A 160 2.69 -9.69 -7.22
CA ALA A 160 2.47 -10.40 -8.48
C ALA A 160 3.57 -10.09 -9.51
N VAL A 161 3.98 -8.82 -9.63
CA VAL A 161 5.08 -8.39 -10.52
C VAL A 161 6.40 -9.09 -10.19
N LEU A 162 6.69 -9.23 -8.89
CA LEU A 162 7.93 -9.85 -8.39
C LEU A 162 7.87 -11.40 -8.33
N GLY A 163 6.76 -12.01 -8.75
CA GLY A 163 6.59 -13.46 -8.71
C GLY A 163 6.46 -14.04 -7.29
N ILE A 164 6.28 -13.20 -6.27
CA ILE A 164 6.09 -13.60 -4.86
C ILE A 164 4.71 -14.25 -4.68
N ALA A 165 3.72 -13.80 -5.43
CA ALA A 165 2.39 -14.37 -5.45
C ALA A 165 1.91 -14.57 -6.90
N LYS A 166 1.15 -15.64 -7.15
CA LYS A 166 0.45 -15.79 -8.44
C LYS A 166 -0.63 -14.71 -8.57
N PRO A 167 -0.93 -14.21 -9.77
CA PRO A 167 -1.97 -13.18 -9.98
C PRO A 167 -3.30 -13.48 -9.29
N ALA A 168 -3.84 -14.69 -9.45
CA ALA A 168 -5.11 -15.09 -8.82
C ALA A 168 -5.06 -15.10 -7.28
N ALA A 169 -3.89 -15.32 -6.68
CA ALA A 169 -3.71 -15.37 -5.22
C ALA A 169 -3.38 -14.00 -4.61
N ALA A 170 -2.71 -13.12 -5.34
CA ALA A 170 -2.27 -11.83 -4.85
C ALA A 170 -3.40 -10.99 -4.21
N PRO A 171 -4.61 -10.89 -4.80
CA PRO A 171 -5.72 -10.12 -4.21
C PRO A 171 -6.25 -10.67 -2.86
N LEU A 172 -5.84 -11.88 -2.47
CA LEU A 172 -6.28 -12.55 -1.24
C LEU A 172 -5.29 -12.40 -0.10
N ILE A 173 -4.09 -11.87 -0.36
CA ILE A 173 -3.04 -11.71 0.65
C ILE A 173 -3.37 -10.52 1.56
N ASP A 174 -3.32 -10.74 2.87
CA ASP A 174 -3.44 -9.66 3.83
C ASP A 174 -2.17 -8.81 3.86
N ILE A 175 -2.36 -7.51 3.76
CA ILE A 175 -1.30 -6.51 3.88
C ILE A 175 -1.57 -5.71 5.15
N ASP A 176 -0.86 -6.05 6.21
CA ASP A 176 -1.09 -5.47 7.53
C ASP A 176 -0.57 -4.02 7.61
N GLN A 177 -1.18 -3.23 8.46
CA GLN A 177 -0.75 -1.91 8.85
C GLN A 177 0.22 -1.99 10.04
N GLY A 178 1.15 -1.06 10.17
CA GLY A 178 2.18 -1.12 11.23
C GLY A 178 3.27 -2.17 10.96
N VAL A 179 3.40 -2.63 9.73
CA VAL A 179 4.39 -3.64 9.29
C VAL A 179 5.28 -3.05 8.21
N VAL A 180 6.58 -3.33 8.30
CA VAL A 180 7.56 -3.05 7.25
C VAL A 180 7.75 -4.31 6.41
N TYR A 181 7.49 -4.20 5.12
CA TYR A 181 7.69 -5.24 4.11
C TYR A 181 8.98 -4.96 3.34
N VAL A 182 9.92 -5.90 3.34
CA VAL A 182 11.17 -5.80 2.59
C VAL A 182 11.12 -6.73 1.40
N PHE A 183 11.16 -6.15 0.20
CA PHE A 183 11.23 -6.86 -1.08
C PHE A 183 12.68 -6.84 -1.55
N ALA A 184 13.37 -7.96 -1.48
CA ALA A 184 14.77 -8.06 -1.88
C ALA A 184 15.07 -9.43 -2.48
N GLY A 185 15.81 -9.47 -3.61
CA GLY A 185 16.23 -10.72 -4.24
C GLY A 185 15.05 -11.66 -4.59
N GLY A 186 13.89 -11.13 -4.99
CA GLY A 186 12.70 -11.93 -5.30
C GLY A 186 12.02 -12.55 -4.07
N LYS A 187 12.36 -12.11 -2.87
CA LYS A 187 11.79 -12.58 -1.60
C LYS A 187 11.09 -11.45 -0.86
N LEU A 188 10.16 -11.83 0.02
CA LEU A 188 9.46 -10.94 0.93
C LEU A 188 9.79 -11.31 2.37
N SER A 189 10.23 -10.30 3.14
CA SER A 189 10.34 -10.39 4.59
C SER A 189 9.36 -9.40 5.24
N ARG A 190 8.85 -9.75 6.44
CA ARG A 190 7.88 -8.94 7.19
C ARG A 190 8.44 -8.68 8.59
N TYR A 191 8.32 -7.42 9.04
CA TYR A 191 8.78 -6.98 10.37
C TYR A 191 7.66 -6.17 11.04
N ALA A 192 7.26 -6.56 12.27
CA ALA A 192 6.14 -5.99 13.02
C ALA A 192 6.57 -5.61 14.45
#